data_672181edbe9956df415c1fa484682409
#
_entry.id   672181edbe9956df415c1fa484682409
#
_cell.length_a   1.000
_cell.length_b   1.000
_cell.length_c   1.000
_cell.angle_alpha   90.00
_cell.angle_beta   90.00
_cell.angle_gamma   90.00
#
_symmetry.space_group_name_H-M   'P 1'
#
loop_
_entity.id
_entity.type
_entity.pdbx_description
1 polymer ?
#
loop_
_entity_poly.entity_id
_entity_poly.type
_entity_poly.pdbx_seq_one_letter_code
_entity_poly.pdbx_strand_id
1 'polypeptide(L)'
;MDRDLLLGLSDEELSARCRLEFCRGTGNGGQKRNKTSTAARAVLLEDERFAASDCSERSQHRNRANALWKLRRLIAFEVRCAPPVPPPRITCGVTHAEYPRNLAHMLDVLDSCSYDHKAAAALCGVTPSAFLKLLRRDDALWEKVNSSREALGLHKLKCN
;
A
#
# COMPACT_ATOMS: atom_id res chain seq x y z
N MET A 1 -1.09 13.12 11.29
CA MET A 1 -0.73 11.69 11.11
C MET A 1 0.69 11.61 10.53
N ASP A 2 1.59 10.95 11.22
CA ASP A 2 2.95 10.66 10.70
C ASP A 2 2.92 9.33 9.94
N ARG A 3 2.92 9.41 8.59
CA ARG A 3 2.83 8.27 7.70
C ARG A 3 4.02 7.31 7.88
N ASP A 4 5.24 7.85 7.89
CA ASP A 4 6.44 7.01 7.87
C ASP A 4 6.65 6.30 9.21
N LEU A 5 6.23 6.92 10.31
CA LEU A 5 6.11 6.26 11.59
C LEU A 5 5.14 5.07 11.50
N LEU A 6 3.91 5.29 11.02
CA LEU A 6 2.89 4.22 10.93
C LEU A 6 3.32 3.06 10.04
N LEU A 7 3.98 3.35 8.91
CA LEU A 7 4.49 2.31 7.99
C LEU A 7 5.68 1.53 8.56
N GLY A 8 6.37 2.08 9.57
CA GLY A 8 7.51 1.44 10.23
C GLY A 8 7.17 0.62 11.47
N LEU A 9 5.93 0.72 11.98
CA LEU A 9 5.50 -0.03 13.16
C LEU A 9 5.43 -1.54 12.89
N SER A 10 5.69 -2.36 13.91
CA SER A 10 5.34 -3.79 13.89
C SER A 10 3.82 -3.99 13.78
N ASP A 11 3.37 -5.22 13.54
CA ASP A 11 1.94 -5.54 13.50
C ASP A 11 1.26 -5.31 14.86
N GLU A 12 1.96 -5.58 15.94
CA GLU A 12 1.49 -5.36 17.32
C GLU A 12 1.32 -3.87 17.59
N GLU A 13 2.32 -3.06 17.29
CA GLU A 13 2.30 -1.61 17.50
C GLU A 13 1.26 -0.91 16.63
N LEU A 14 1.17 -1.27 15.34
CA LEU A 14 0.13 -0.73 14.46
C LEU A 14 -1.27 -1.15 14.92
N SER A 15 -1.42 -2.40 15.36
CA SER A 15 -2.67 -2.91 15.91
C SER A 15 -3.13 -2.13 17.15
N ALA A 16 -2.20 -1.71 18.01
CA ALA A 16 -2.50 -0.87 19.18
C ALA A 16 -3.00 0.54 18.79
N ARG A 17 -2.69 0.98 17.58
CA ARG A 17 -3.21 2.23 16.99
C ARG A 17 -4.50 2.06 16.19
N CYS A 18 -5.06 0.85 16.16
CA CYS A 18 -6.27 0.53 15.42
C CYS A 18 -7.40 0.06 16.34
N ARG A 19 -8.63 0.38 15.97
CA ARG A 19 -9.79 -0.36 16.42
C ARG A 19 -9.91 -1.61 15.56
N LEU A 20 -9.80 -2.79 16.19
CA LEU A 20 -9.96 -4.08 15.54
C LEU A 20 -11.40 -4.56 15.70
N GLU A 21 -12.04 -4.87 14.59
CA GLU A 21 -13.40 -5.40 14.53
C GLU A 21 -13.36 -6.80 13.92
N PHE A 22 -14.03 -7.75 14.57
CA PHE A 22 -14.11 -9.12 14.09
C PHE A 22 -15.58 -9.47 13.79
N CYS A 23 -15.84 -9.88 12.57
CA CYS A 23 -17.20 -10.22 12.14
C CYS A 23 -17.22 -11.54 11.37
N ARG A 24 -18.43 -12.01 11.09
CA ARG A 24 -18.62 -13.17 10.21
C ARG A 24 -18.33 -12.74 8.77
N GLY A 25 -17.51 -13.52 8.06
CA GLY A 25 -17.22 -13.24 6.66
C GLY A 25 -18.48 -13.41 5.82
N THR A 26 -18.83 -12.41 5.01
CA THR A 26 -19.88 -12.51 3.98
C THR A 26 -19.31 -13.12 2.70
N GLY A 27 -20.01 -14.04 2.07
CA GLY A 27 -19.65 -14.64 0.79
C GLY A 27 -19.96 -16.12 0.68
N ASN A 28 -19.86 -16.68 -0.53
CA ASN A 28 -20.08 -18.10 -0.84
C ASN A 28 -19.05 -18.96 -0.08
N GLY A 29 -19.45 -19.53 1.06
CA GLY A 29 -18.61 -20.38 1.89
C GLY A 29 -19.46 -21.34 2.71
N GLY A 30 -18.91 -22.56 2.98
CA GLY A 30 -19.61 -23.62 3.69
C GLY A 30 -20.02 -23.23 5.12
N GLN A 31 -20.83 -24.09 5.74
CA GLN A 31 -21.47 -23.90 7.06
C GLN A 31 -20.51 -23.39 8.18
N LYS A 32 -19.22 -23.79 8.15
CA LYS A 32 -18.23 -23.38 9.13
C LYS A 32 -17.86 -21.89 9.01
N ARG A 33 -17.81 -21.34 7.77
CA ARG A 33 -17.49 -19.91 7.51
C ARG A 33 -18.60 -19.00 8.06
N ASN A 34 -19.83 -19.44 7.98
CA ASN A 34 -21.00 -18.69 8.45
C ASN A 34 -21.18 -18.71 9.97
N LYS A 35 -20.47 -19.62 10.68
CA LYS A 35 -20.56 -19.77 12.14
C LYS A 35 -19.41 -19.13 12.91
N THR A 36 -18.28 -18.81 12.26
CA THR A 36 -17.09 -18.28 12.92
C THR A 36 -16.78 -16.86 12.48
N SER A 37 -16.52 -15.95 13.44
CA SER A 37 -16.14 -14.56 13.20
C SER A 37 -14.64 -14.50 12.84
N THR A 38 -14.29 -14.91 11.61
CA THR A 38 -12.90 -14.94 11.15
C THR A 38 -12.49 -13.70 10.36
N ALA A 39 -13.44 -12.91 9.86
CA ALA A 39 -13.13 -11.67 9.18
C ALA A 39 -12.58 -10.63 10.16
N ALA A 40 -11.53 -9.95 9.78
CA ALA A 40 -10.89 -8.90 10.56
C ALA A 40 -10.94 -7.57 9.81
N ARG A 41 -11.28 -6.49 10.50
CA ARG A 41 -11.22 -5.12 10.00
C ARG A 41 -10.37 -4.31 10.96
N ALA A 42 -9.41 -3.57 10.43
CA ALA A 42 -8.59 -2.62 11.17
C ALA A 42 -8.97 -1.20 10.73
N VAL A 43 -9.30 -0.35 11.70
CA VAL A 43 -9.64 1.06 11.49
C VAL A 43 -8.63 1.89 12.27
N LEU A 44 -7.90 2.78 11.62
CA LEU A 44 -6.90 3.63 12.27
C LEU A 44 -7.58 4.65 13.20
N LEU A 45 -7.18 4.69 14.46
CA LEU A 45 -7.79 5.58 15.46
C LEU A 45 -7.52 7.07 15.19
N GLU A 46 -6.37 7.39 14.62
CA GLU A 46 -5.98 8.77 14.30
C GLU A 46 -6.75 9.34 13.10
N ASP A 47 -7.22 8.47 12.20
CA ASP A 47 -8.02 8.86 11.04
C ASP A 47 -8.85 7.65 10.53
N GLU A 48 -10.11 7.61 10.89
CA GLU A 48 -11.02 6.50 10.57
C GLU A 48 -11.31 6.32 9.06
N ARG A 49 -10.91 7.27 8.21
CA ARG A 49 -10.95 7.09 6.75
C ARG A 49 -10.03 5.97 6.30
N PHE A 50 -8.96 5.70 7.07
CA PHE A 50 -8.06 4.58 6.84
C PHE A 50 -8.58 3.34 7.55
N ALA A 51 -9.27 2.51 6.79
CA ALA A 51 -9.78 1.23 7.24
C ALA A 51 -9.56 0.15 6.17
N ALA A 52 -9.15 -1.04 6.60
CA ALA A 52 -8.98 -2.18 5.72
C ALA A 52 -9.51 -3.45 6.38
N SER A 53 -9.98 -4.39 5.56
CA SER A 53 -10.53 -5.66 6.04
C SER A 53 -10.01 -6.84 5.24
N ASP A 54 -9.98 -8.01 5.89
CA ASP A 54 -9.69 -9.29 5.25
C ASP A 54 -10.56 -10.41 5.82
N CYS A 55 -10.96 -11.33 4.93
CA CYS A 55 -11.69 -12.55 5.27
C CYS A 55 -11.26 -13.74 4.40
N SER A 56 -10.10 -13.64 3.74
CA SER A 56 -9.63 -14.62 2.76
C SER A 56 -9.24 -15.97 3.42
N GLU A 57 -8.77 -15.90 4.65
CA GLU A 57 -8.24 -17.05 5.39
C GLU A 57 -9.26 -17.63 6.38
N ARG A 58 -9.05 -18.90 6.75
CA ARG A 58 -9.82 -19.54 7.82
C ARG A 58 -9.37 -19.13 9.23
N SER A 59 -8.18 -18.53 9.33
CA SER A 59 -7.57 -18.07 10.57
C SER A 59 -7.86 -16.58 10.79
N GLN A 60 -8.50 -16.25 11.90
CA GLN A 60 -8.73 -14.87 12.32
C GLN A 60 -7.41 -14.12 12.48
N HIS A 61 -6.36 -14.77 13.01
CA HIS A 61 -5.04 -14.18 13.17
C HIS A 61 -4.43 -13.80 11.82
N ARG A 62 -4.53 -14.69 10.79
CA ARG A 62 -4.04 -14.37 9.44
C ARG A 62 -4.84 -13.25 8.80
N ASN A 63 -6.16 -13.24 8.94
CA ASN A 63 -7.00 -12.17 8.43
C ASN A 63 -6.67 -10.82 9.10
N ARG A 64 -6.35 -10.82 10.41
CA ARG A 64 -5.86 -9.62 11.11
C ARG A 64 -4.56 -9.11 10.50
N ALA A 65 -3.56 -9.97 10.32
CA ALA A 65 -2.28 -9.59 9.70
C ALA A 65 -2.48 -9.07 8.27
N ASN A 66 -3.32 -9.72 7.48
CA ASN A 66 -3.67 -9.28 6.12
C ASN A 66 -4.39 -7.91 6.13
N ALA A 67 -5.31 -7.68 7.09
CA ALA A 67 -6.00 -6.40 7.21
C ALA A 67 -5.02 -5.27 7.58
N LEU A 68 -4.08 -5.49 8.50
CA LEU A 68 -3.03 -4.52 8.84
C LEU A 68 -2.10 -4.25 7.65
N TRP A 69 -1.72 -5.27 6.88
CA TRP A 69 -0.92 -5.10 5.68
C TRP A 69 -1.66 -4.28 4.60
N LYS A 70 -2.95 -4.56 4.38
CA LYS A 70 -3.80 -3.76 3.48
C LYS A 70 -3.95 -2.32 3.96
N LEU A 71 -4.07 -2.11 5.27
CA LEU A 71 -4.13 -0.78 5.88
C LEU A 71 -2.84 0.02 5.61
N ARG A 72 -1.66 -0.59 5.81
CA ARG A 72 -0.37 0.05 5.45
C ARG A 72 -0.33 0.44 3.98
N ARG A 73 -0.77 -0.45 3.09
CA ARG A 73 -0.83 -0.13 1.66
C ARG A 73 -1.78 1.03 1.37
N LEU A 74 -2.95 1.07 1.98
CA LEU A 74 -3.91 2.16 1.81
C LEU A 74 -3.29 3.50 2.26
N ILE A 75 -2.64 3.53 3.43
CA ILE A 75 -1.92 4.71 3.92
C ILE A 75 -0.82 5.13 2.92
N ALA A 76 -0.03 4.18 2.42
CA ALA A 76 1.02 4.41 1.44
C ALA A 76 0.49 4.97 0.11
N PHE A 77 -0.71 4.55 -0.32
CA PHE A 77 -1.34 5.03 -1.55
C PHE A 77 -1.95 6.43 -1.42
N GLU A 78 -2.43 6.81 -0.25
CA GLU A 78 -3.24 8.02 -0.10
C GLU A 78 -2.47 9.19 0.53
N VAL A 79 -1.50 8.92 1.39
CA VAL A 79 -0.75 9.98 2.09
C VAL A 79 0.54 10.28 1.37
N ARG A 80 0.69 11.54 0.90
CA ARG A 80 1.93 12.05 0.28
C ARG A 80 2.76 12.81 1.30
N CYS A 81 4.08 12.64 1.22
CA CYS A 81 5.08 13.38 1.97
C CYS A 81 6.17 13.88 1.03
N ALA A 82 7.03 14.76 1.52
CA ALA A 82 8.24 15.11 0.77
C ALA A 82 9.10 13.84 0.57
N PRO A 83 9.66 13.63 -0.62
CA PRO A 83 10.50 12.46 -0.87
C PRO A 83 11.72 12.49 0.05
N PRO A 84 12.15 11.35 0.60
CA PRO A 84 13.35 11.28 1.44
C PRO A 84 14.61 11.61 0.60
N VAL A 85 15.62 12.19 1.27
CA VAL A 85 16.90 12.52 0.64
C VAL A 85 18.02 11.77 1.37
N PRO A 86 18.77 10.92 0.66
CA PRO A 86 18.60 10.49 -0.73
C PRO A 86 17.36 9.60 -0.93
N PRO A 87 16.80 9.55 -2.14
CA PRO A 87 15.69 8.66 -2.44
C PRO A 87 16.08 7.20 -2.15
N PRO A 88 15.20 6.41 -1.52
CA PRO A 88 15.52 5.05 -1.14
C PRO A 88 15.64 4.15 -2.36
N ARG A 89 16.56 3.19 -2.30
CA ARG A 89 16.61 2.12 -3.27
C ARG A 89 15.45 1.15 -3.01
N ILE A 90 14.65 0.90 -4.04
CA ILE A 90 13.54 -0.04 -3.98
C ILE A 90 14.08 -1.44 -4.25
N THR A 91 14.31 -2.19 -3.19
CA THR A 91 14.98 -3.50 -3.25
C THR A 91 14.08 -4.68 -2.93
N CYS A 92 12.89 -4.46 -2.37
CA CYS A 92 12.02 -5.53 -1.91
C CYS A 92 10.88 -5.86 -2.89
N GLY A 93 10.39 -7.09 -2.81
CA GLY A 93 9.21 -7.55 -3.54
C GLY A 93 7.90 -7.07 -2.89
N VAL A 94 6.79 -7.16 -3.63
CA VAL A 94 5.45 -6.67 -3.23
C VAL A 94 4.87 -7.34 -1.97
N THR A 95 5.38 -8.49 -1.58
CA THR A 95 4.95 -9.23 -0.38
C THR A 95 5.83 -8.96 0.85
N HIS A 96 6.90 -8.19 0.69
CA HIS A 96 7.83 -7.90 1.79
C HIS A 96 7.22 -6.89 2.77
N ALA A 97 7.52 -7.02 4.06
CA ALA A 97 7.00 -6.13 5.11
C ALA A 97 7.30 -4.65 4.86
N GLU A 98 8.49 -4.33 4.33
CA GLU A 98 8.92 -2.95 4.00
C GLU A 98 8.30 -2.42 2.69
N TYR A 99 7.56 -3.24 1.94
CA TYR A 99 7.02 -2.82 0.66
C TYR A 99 6.08 -1.61 0.74
N PRO A 100 5.16 -1.49 1.72
CA PRO A 100 4.30 -0.30 1.84
C PRO A 100 5.09 1.00 2.02
N ARG A 101 6.21 0.98 2.74
CA ARG A 101 7.09 2.15 2.90
C ARG A 101 7.77 2.50 1.56
N ASN A 102 8.32 1.49 0.87
CA ASN A 102 8.95 1.71 -0.44
C ASN A 102 7.94 2.20 -1.48
N LEU A 103 6.71 1.70 -1.45
CA LEU A 103 5.59 2.15 -2.26
C LEU A 103 5.28 3.64 -2.02
N ALA A 104 5.18 4.04 -0.75
CA ALA A 104 4.94 5.43 -0.36
C ALA A 104 6.04 6.36 -0.90
N HIS A 105 7.30 5.99 -0.68
CA HIS A 105 8.44 6.78 -1.16
C HIS A 105 8.52 6.86 -2.69
N MET A 106 8.19 5.78 -3.42
CA MET A 106 8.08 5.84 -4.89
C MET A 106 7.04 6.84 -5.35
N LEU A 107 5.88 6.83 -4.71
CA LEU A 107 4.80 7.75 -5.05
C LEU A 107 5.17 9.20 -4.67
N ASP A 108 5.90 9.44 -3.59
CA ASP A 108 6.39 10.77 -3.21
C ASP A 108 7.37 11.32 -4.26
N VAL A 109 8.31 10.47 -4.72
CA VAL A 109 9.24 10.87 -5.79
C VAL A 109 8.50 11.16 -7.09
N LEU A 110 7.52 10.33 -7.47
CA LEU A 110 6.69 10.58 -8.65
C LEU A 110 5.90 11.88 -8.53
N ASP A 111 5.29 12.12 -7.39
CA ASP A 111 4.52 13.33 -7.10
C ASP A 111 5.39 14.59 -7.20
N SER A 112 6.59 14.57 -6.60
CA SER A 112 7.56 15.66 -6.67
C SER A 112 8.06 15.97 -8.09
N CYS A 113 7.98 15.00 -8.99
CA CYS A 113 8.32 15.12 -10.42
C CYS A 113 7.09 15.34 -11.32
N SER A 114 5.92 15.67 -10.76
CA SER A 114 4.65 15.78 -11.52
C SER A 114 4.39 14.53 -12.38
N TYR A 115 4.71 13.37 -11.82
CA TYR A 115 4.57 12.05 -12.47
C TYR A 115 5.37 11.86 -13.77
N ASP A 116 6.45 12.65 -13.97
CA ASP A 116 7.44 12.33 -15.00
C ASP A 116 8.32 11.16 -14.53
N HIS A 117 8.08 9.99 -15.10
CA HIS A 117 8.80 8.76 -14.75
C HIS A 117 10.29 8.79 -15.10
N LYS A 118 10.71 9.62 -16.07
CA LYS A 118 12.14 9.76 -16.41
C LYS A 118 12.88 10.57 -15.35
N ALA A 119 12.28 11.68 -14.91
CA ALA A 119 12.82 12.49 -13.82
C ALA A 119 12.83 11.69 -12.50
N ALA A 120 11.74 10.97 -12.19
CA ALA A 120 11.67 10.10 -11.01
C ALA A 120 12.73 9.00 -11.03
N ALA A 121 12.94 8.34 -12.18
CA ALA A 121 13.99 7.33 -12.35
C ALA A 121 15.38 7.89 -12.10
N ALA A 122 15.67 9.09 -12.62
CA ALA A 122 16.96 9.78 -12.41
C ALA A 122 17.20 10.07 -10.92
N LEU A 123 16.19 10.55 -10.19
CA LEU A 123 16.28 10.78 -8.75
C LEU A 123 16.54 9.47 -7.99
N CYS A 124 15.89 8.37 -8.38
CA CYS A 124 16.10 7.06 -7.78
C CYS A 124 17.41 6.36 -8.21
N GLY A 125 18.20 6.98 -9.08
CA GLY A 125 19.47 6.42 -9.57
C GLY A 125 19.31 5.15 -10.40
N VAL A 126 18.18 5.01 -11.11
CA VAL A 126 17.87 3.86 -11.99
C VAL A 126 17.55 4.33 -13.41
N THR A 127 17.60 3.41 -14.37
CA THR A 127 17.17 3.73 -15.73
C THR A 127 15.64 3.83 -15.81
N PRO A 128 15.09 4.65 -16.73
CA PRO A 128 13.63 4.74 -16.92
C PRO A 128 12.97 3.37 -17.15
N SER A 129 13.59 2.50 -17.91
CA SER A 129 13.08 1.14 -18.16
C SER A 129 13.07 0.28 -16.89
N ALA A 130 14.09 0.39 -16.05
CA ALA A 130 14.13 -0.31 -14.75
C ALA A 130 13.05 0.23 -13.81
N PHE A 131 12.84 1.55 -13.79
CA PHE A 131 11.81 2.18 -12.99
C PHE A 131 10.39 1.72 -13.43
N LEU A 132 10.10 1.68 -14.73
CA LEU A 132 8.83 1.15 -15.25
C LEU A 132 8.60 -0.31 -14.84
N LYS A 133 9.65 -1.16 -14.86
CA LYS A 133 9.56 -2.54 -14.39
C LYS A 133 9.24 -2.62 -12.89
N LEU A 134 9.77 -1.69 -12.07
CA LEU A 134 9.43 -1.62 -10.65
C LEU A 134 7.96 -1.26 -10.45
N LEU A 135 7.45 -0.24 -11.13
CA LEU A 135 6.05 0.16 -11.07
C LEU A 135 5.10 -0.98 -11.50
N ARG A 136 5.51 -1.75 -12.52
CA ARG A 136 4.70 -2.84 -13.09
C ARG A 136 4.61 -4.08 -12.19
N ARG A 137 5.45 -4.22 -11.18
CA ARG A 137 5.39 -5.34 -10.21
C ARG A 137 4.12 -5.34 -9.36
N ASP A 138 3.46 -4.20 -9.23
CA ASP A 138 2.21 -4.04 -8.49
C ASP A 138 1.17 -3.38 -9.41
N ASP A 139 0.16 -4.15 -9.81
CA ASP A 139 -0.88 -3.68 -10.72
C ASP A 139 -1.65 -2.48 -10.14
N ALA A 140 -1.89 -2.44 -8.82
CA ALA A 140 -2.55 -1.30 -8.18
C ALA A 140 -1.68 -0.03 -8.21
N LEU A 141 -0.34 -0.17 -8.04
CA LEU A 141 0.58 0.94 -8.20
C LEU A 141 0.60 1.44 -9.64
N TRP A 142 0.67 0.54 -10.60
CA TRP A 142 0.65 0.87 -12.02
C TRP A 142 -0.62 1.63 -12.42
N GLU A 143 -1.77 1.19 -11.95
CA GLU A 143 -3.05 1.83 -12.18
C GLU A 143 -3.12 3.22 -11.52
N LYS A 144 -2.71 3.33 -10.25
CA LYS A 144 -2.66 4.62 -9.54
C LYS A 144 -1.78 5.63 -10.26
N VAL A 145 -0.58 5.23 -10.69
CA VAL A 145 0.35 6.11 -11.42
C VAL A 145 -0.26 6.56 -12.75
N ASN A 146 -0.88 5.65 -13.51
CA ASN A 146 -1.51 6.01 -14.78
C ASN A 146 -2.72 6.91 -14.59
N SER A 147 -3.55 6.69 -13.57
CA SER A 147 -4.69 7.56 -13.25
C SER A 147 -4.23 8.96 -12.84
N SER A 148 -3.16 9.05 -12.02
CA SER A 148 -2.57 10.34 -11.64
C SER A 148 -2.00 11.09 -12.86
N ARG A 149 -1.36 10.39 -13.78
CA ARG A 149 -0.86 10.97 -15.03
C ARG A 149 -1.98 11.51 -15.91
N GLU A 150 -3.07 10.75 -16.07
CA GLU A 150 -4.24 11.20 -16.82
C GLU A 150 -4.87 12.45 -16.19
N ALA A 151 -4.99 12.51 -14.88
CA ALA A 151 -5.48 13.68 -14.16
C ALA A 151 -4.62 14.94 -14.39
N LEU A 152 -3.33 14.75 -14.70
CA LEU A 152 -2.39 15.82 -15.07
C LEU A 152 -2.31 16.06 -16.59
N GLY A 153 -3.17 15.43 -17.40
CA GLY A 153 -3.15 15.53 -18.86
C GLY A 153 -1.99 14.81 -19.54
N LEU A 154 -1.29 13.92 -18.82
CA LEU A 154 -0.18 13.16 -19.37
C LEU A 154 -0.65 11.83 -19.96
N HIS A 155 0.04 11.34 -20.99
CA HIS A 155 -0.25 10.02 -21.53
C HIS A 155 0.06 8.90 -20.53
N LYS A 156 -0.74 7.83 -20.57
CA LYS A 156 -0.46 6.59 -19.83
C LYS A 156 0.91 6.03 -20.16
N LEU A 157 1.57 5.49 -19.16
CA LEU A 157 2.79 4.74 -19.35
C LEU A 157 2.48 3.44 -20.12
N LYS A 158 3.35 3.09 -21.06
CA LYS A 158 3.29 1.82 -21.79
C LYS A 158 4.53 1.02 -21.41
N CYS A 159 4.35 -0.26 -21.12
CA CYS A 159 5.46 -1.21 -21.08
C CYS A 159 5.65 -1.79 -22.47
N ASN A 160 6.81 -1.57 -23.05
CA ASN A 160 7.26 -2.31 -24.21
C ASN A 160 7.84 -3.65 -23.78
#